data_382775303e691e787f05c996f404898c
#
_entry.id   382775303e691e787f05c996f404898c
#
_cell.length_a   1.000
_cell.length_b   1.000
_cell.length_c   1.000
_cell.angle_alpha   90.00
_cell.angle_beta   90.00
_cell.angle_gamma   90.00
#
_symmetry.space_group_name_H-M   'P 1'
#
loop_
_entity.id
_entity.type
_entity.pdbx_description
1 polymer ?
#
loop_
_entity_poly.entity_id
_entity_poly.type
_entity_poly.pdbx_seq_one_letter_code
_entity_poly.pdbx_strand_id
1 'polypeptide(L)'
;MIRVRLDYLLLDKRMQLKELAEATGIAVNNLSILKTNKARAIRFSTLEAICKALDCAPGDLLMHTNDEENAPPAAPGTSEPPGS
;
A
#
# COMPACT_ATOMS: atom_id res chain seq x y z
N MET A 1 -0.37 6.85 -10.17
CA MET A 1 0.37 5.87 -9.38
C MET A 1 -0.44 5.46 -8.18
N ILE A 2 -0.39 4.19 -7.85
CA ILE A 2 -1.08 3.72 -6.66
C ILE A 2 -0.09 3.73 -5.50
N ARG A 3 -0.50 4.31 -4.39
CA ARG A 3 0.33 4.33 -3.19
C ARG A 3 -0.35 3.56 -2.08
N VAL A 4 0.46 2.90 -1.30
CA VAL A 4 -0.03 2.20 -0.11
C VAL A 4 0.15 3.13 1.08
N ARG A 5 -0.92 3.37 1.82
CA ARG A 5 -0.90 4.28 2.96
C ARG A 5 -0.77 3.53 4.28
N LEU A 6 -0.02 2.46 4.26
CA LEU A 6 0.12 1.64 5.44
C LEU A 6 0.79 2.39 6.59
N ASP A 7 1.80 3.20 6.28
CA ASP A 7 2.47 3.98 7.30
C ASP A 7 1.51 4.94 8.00
N TYR A 8 0.66 5.58 7.22
CA TYR A 8 -0.31 6.50 7.78
C TYR A 8 -1.32 5.77 8.66
N LEU A 9 -1.81 4.63 8.18
CA LEU A 9 -2.80 3.88 8.95
C LEU A 9 -2.21 3.30 10.23
N LEU A 10 -0.96 2.86 10.19
CA LEU A 10 -0.31 2.38 11.39
C LEU A 10 -0.20 3.49 12.42
N LEU A 11 0.16 4.67 11.97
CA LEU A 11 0.27 5.81 12.87
C LEU A 11 -1.10 6.20 13.42
N ASP A 12 -2.09 6.23 12.54
CA ASP A 12 -3.44 6.59 12.93
C ASP A 12 -4.02 5.61 13.95
N LYS A 13 -3.74 4.35 13.76
CA LYS A 13 -4.23 3.29 14.67
C LYS A 13 -3.29 3.05 15.83
N ARG A 14 -2.19 3.76 15.88
CA ARG A 14 -1.18 3.62 16.94
C ARG A 14 -0.70 2.17 17.03
N MET A 15 -0.46 1.57 15.88
CA MET A 15 -0.02 0.20 15.80
C MET A 15 1.36 0.16 15.17
N GLN A 16 2.21 -0.72 15.69
CA GLN A 16 3.52 -0.89 15.11
C GLN A 16 3.48 -1.95 14.03
N LEU A 17 4.45 -1.88 13.12
CA LEU A 17 4.51 -2.85 12.03
C LEU A 17 4.61 -4.28 12.56
N LYS A 18 5.35 -4.45 13.63
CA LYS A 18 5.49 -5.76 14.24
C LYS A 18 4.15 -6.29 14.74
N GLU A 19 3.33 -5.42 15.30
CA GLU A 19 2.01 -5.81 15.77
C GLU A 19 1.13 -6.23 14.61
N LEU A 20 1.21 -5.49 13.53
CA LEU A 20 0.43 -5.84 12.35
C LEU A 20 0.89 -7.19 11.79
N ALA A 21 2.19 -7.43 11.80
CA ALA A 21 2.71 -8.71 11.33
C ALA A 21 2.14 -9.86 12.17
N GLU A 22 2.07 -9.67 13.45
CA GLU A 22 1.53 -10.70 14.34
C GLU A 22 0.04 -10.90 14.11
N ALA A 23 -0.67 -9.82 13.88
CA ALA A 23 -2.12 -9.91 13.69
C ALA A 23 -2.50 -10.54 12.36
N THR A 24 -1.67 -10.36 11.34
CA THR A 24 -2.00 -10.83 10.00
C THR A 24 -1.30 -12.12 9.63
N GLY A 25 -0.24 -12.47 10.33
CA GLY A 25 0.58 -13.60 9.92
C GLY A 25 1.49 -13.29 8.76
N ILE A 26 1.58 -12.03 8.35
CA ILE A 26 2.43 -11.61 7.25
C ILE A 26 3.80 -11.24 7.80
N ALA A 27 4.85 -11.63 7.11
CA ALA A 27 6.20 -11.33 7.57
C ALA A 27 6.43 -9.82 7.62
N VAL A 28 7.17 -9.38 8.62
CA VAL A 28 7.49 -7.96 8.78
C VAL A 28 8.16 -7.42 7.52
N ASN A 29 9.03 -8.20 6.91
CA ASN A 29 9.71 -7.76 5.69
C ASN A 29 8.72 -7.44 4.59
N ASN A 30 7.71 -8.26 4.41
CA ASN A 30 6.71 -8.02 3.37
C ASN A 30 5.88 -6.78 3.68
N LEU A 31 5.55 -6.59 4.94
CA LEU A 31 4.82 -5.40 5.34
C LEU A 31 5.68 -4.15 5.17
N SER A 32 6.96 -4.27 5.43
CA SER A 32 7.88 -3.15 5.26
C SER A 32 7.98 -2.74 3.80
N ILE A 33 7.98 -3.71 2.90
CA ILE A 33 8.00 -3.41 1.47
C ILE A 33 6.75 -2.65 1.07
N LEU A 34 5.61 -3.04 1.61
CA LEU A 34 4.36 -2.33 1.35
C LEU A 34 4.39 -0.93 1.96
N LYS A 35 4.86 -0.84 3.20
CA LYS A 35 4.88 0.44 3.91
C LYS A 35 5.73 1.47 3.19
N THR A 36 6.84 1.03 2.60
CA THR A 36 7.74 1.95 1.92
C THR A 36 7.40 2.13 0.44
N ASN A 37 6.28 1.57 0.02
CA ASN A 37 5.79 1.71 -1.35
C ASN A 37 6.75 1.12 -2.39
N LYS A 38 7.44 0.07 -2.00
CA LYS A 38 8.34 -0.61 -2.93
C LYS A 38 7.70 -1.84 -3.56
N ALA A 39 6.51 -2.20 -3.11
CA ALA A 39 5.81 -3.34 -3.67
C ALA A 39 5.23 -2.98 -5.01
N ARG A 40 5.24 -3.93 -5.92
CA ARG A 40 4.65 -3.71 -7.24
C ARG A 40 3.29 -4.34 -7.36
N ALA A 41 2.92 -5.17 -6.41
CA ALA A 41 1.64 -5.84 -6.42
C ALA A 41 1.30 -6.23 -5.00
N ILE A 42 0.04 -6.47 -4.77
CA ILE A 42 -0.42 -6.96 -3.49
C ILE A 42 -1.52 -7.98 -3.77
N ARG A 43 -1.48 -9.09 -3.08
CA ARG A 43 -2.52 -10.10 -3.25
C ARG A 43 -3.77 -9.66 -2.52
N PHE A 44 -4.90 -10.04 -3.05
CA PHE A 44 -6.16 -9.72 -2.37
C PHE A 44 -6.21 -10.32 -0.98
N SER A 45 -5.65 -11.51 -0.78
CA SER A 45 -5.62 -12.11 0.54
C SER A 45 -4.80 -11.29 1.53
N THR A 46 -3.69 -10.74 1.08
CA THR A 46 -2.87 -9.86 1.88
C THR A 46 -3.61 -8.57 2.20
N LEU A 47 -4.24 -8.00 1.20
CA LEU A 47 -5.00 -6.79 1.36
C LEU A 47 -6.13 -6.99 2.36
N GLU A 48 -6.83 -8.10 2.25
CA GLU A 48 -7.92 -8.40 3.16
C GLU A 48 -7.43 -8.56 4.59
N ALA A 49 -6.31 -9.25 4.79
CA ALA A 49 -5.78 -9.46 6.12
C ALA A 49 -5.40 -8.14 6.77
N ILE A 50 -4.79 -7.25 6.01
CA ILE A 50 -4.41 -5.94 6.54
C ILE A 50 -5.64 -5.13 6.87
N CYS A 51 -6.62 -5.12 6.00
CA CYS A 51 -7.84 -4.36 6.25
C CYS A 51 -8.57 -4.86 7.48
N LYS A 52 -8.57 -6.16 7.67
CA LYS A 52 -9.19 -6.73 8.85
C LYS A 52 -8.47 -6.33 10.11
N ALA A 53 -7.14 -6.41 10.09
CA ALA A 53 -6.35 -6.11 11.27
C ALA A 53 -6.43 -4.63 11.64
N LEU A 54 -6.51 -3.77 10.64
CA LEU A 54 -6.58 -2.33 10.87
C LEU A 54 -8.00 -1.80 10.89
N ASP A 55 -8.97 -2.67 10.67
CA ASP A 55 -10.39 -2.28 10.67
C ASP A 55 -10.60 -1.11 9.71
N CYS A 56 -10.16 -1.29 8.49
CA CYS A 56 -10.27 -0.27 7.47
C CYS A 56 -10.70 -0.89 6.15
N ALA A 57 -11.14 -0.04 5.24
CA ALA A 57 -11.50 -0.47 3.90
C ALA A 57 -10.27 -0.42 2.99
N PRO A 58 -10.25 -1.18 1.90
CA PRO A 58 -9.13 -1.07 0.95
C PRO A 58 -8.92 0.33 0.44
N GLY A 59 -9.99 1.11 0.33
CA GLY A 59 -9.87 2.49 -0.11
C GLY A 59 -9.17 3.38 0.90
N ASP A 60 -9.08 2.96 2.15
CA ASP A 60 -8.31 3.69 3.15
C ASP A 60 -6.83 3.36 3.06
N LEU A 61 -6.51 2.16 2.57
CA LEU A 61 -5.15 1.69 2.52
C LEU A 61 -4.46 2.05 1.21
N LEU A 62 -5.21 2.08 0.13
CA LEU A 62 -4.67 2.36 -1.19
C LEU A 62 -5.21 3.68 -1.69
N MET A 63 -4.37 4.43 -2.37
CA MET A 63 -4.82 5.65 -2.98
C MET A 63 -4.13 5.83 -4.33
N HIS A 64 -4.79 6.54 -5.20
CA HIS A 64 -4.21 6.91 -6.47
C HIS A 64 -3.75 8.35 -6.38
N THR A 65 -2.53 8.59 -6.78
CA THR A 65 -2.00 9.94 -6.80
C THR A 65 -1.52 10.26 -8.20
N ASN A 66 -1.58 11.52 -8.51
CA ASN A 66 -1.02 12.00 -9.74
C ASN A 66 0.41 12.43 -9.45
N ASP A 67 1.36 11.62 -9.86
CA ASP A 67 2.74 11.87 -9.52
C ASP A 67 3.48 12.61 -10.58
N GLU A 68 2.79 13.33 -11.38
CA GLU A 68 3.45 14.01 -12.47
C GLU A 68 4.59 14.87 -12.02
N GLU A 69 4.44 15.49 -10.89
CA GLU A 69 5.49 16.34 -10.42
C GLU A 69 6.66 15.55 -9.90
N ASN A 70 6.48 14.29 -9.61
CA ASN A 70 7.57 13.47 -9.17
C ASN A 70 7.96 12.46 -10.21
N ALA A 71 7.19 12.33 -11.24
CA ALA A 71 7.45 11.32 -12.24
C ALA A 71 8.37 11.86 -13.28
N PRO A 72 9.16 11.01 -13.89
CA PRO A 72 9.99 11.45 -14.98
C PRO A 72 9.08 11.91 -16.08
N PRO A 73 9.43 12.97 -16.64
CA PRO A 73 8.61 13.54 -17.66
C PRO A 73 8.43 12.61 -18.80
N ALA A 74 9.17 11.72 -18.88
CA ALA A 74 9.07 10.95 -19.94
C ALA A 74 7.93 10.14 -20.08
N ALA A 75 7.40 9.74 -19.39
CA ALA A 75 6.47 8.84 -19.49
C ALA A 75 5.43 9.12 -20.41
N PRO A 76 5.59 9.53 -21.39
CA PRO A 76 4.57 9.84 -22.19
C PRO A 76 3.81 8.67 -22.39
N GLY A 77 3.25 8.60 -22.92
CA GLY A 77 2.61 7.63 -23.27
C GLY A 77 2.11 6.75 -22.49
N THR A 78 2.50 6.56 -22.04
CA THR A 78 2.23 5.63 -21.34
C THR A 78 1.06 5.54 -20.90
N SER A 79 0.53 5.87 -21.06
CA SER A 79 -0.35 5.75 -20.59
C SER A 79 -1.06 4.78 -20.56
N GLU A 80 -1.16 4.30 -20.47
CA GLU A 80 -1.73 3.59 -20.36
C GLU A 80 -2.30 3.03 -20.03
N PRO A 81 -2.64 2.52 -19.91
CA PRO A 81 -3.24 1.91 -19.75
C PRO A 81 -3.83 1.49 -19.08
N PRO A 82 -4.32 1.28 -19.13
CA PRO A 82 -5.00 1.00 -18.59
C PRO A 82 -5.23 0.12 -17.96
N GLY A 83 -5.58 -0.04 -17.76
CA GLY A 83 -5.82 -0.78 -17.23
C GLY A 83 -5.38 -1.16 -16.67
N SER A 84 -5.00 -0.83 -16.92
CA SER A 84 -4.49 -1.14 -16.63
C SER A 84 -4.53 -1.17 -15.81
#